data_b3b8c814ba08c479e1d5eb20e681fd11
#
_entry.id   b3b8c814ba08c479e1d5eb20e681fd11
#
_cell.length_a   1.000
_cell.length_b   1.000
_cell.length_c   1.000
_cell.angle_alpha   90.00
_cell.angle_beta   90.00
_cell.angle_gamma   90.00
#
_symmetry.space_group_name_H-M   'P 1'
#
loop_
_entity.id
_entity.type
_entity.pdbx_description
1 polymer ?
#
loop_
_entity_poly.entity_id
_entity_poly.type
_entity_poly.pdbx_seq_one_letter_code
_entity_poly.pdbx_strand_id
1 'polypeptide(L)'
;MRSVSRLARLSPLAAVPLLLQPSAALADETEFWVELAAKGEIAPGTSFKFELEERRKDGPNEYIVGAVVDRDVGDGFSIGGGMEVHDTGGFTEIRPYQQVGYKAGILSLRTRIEERFYDNSDRMALRLRQRVQLSDDIAPKLKAAGSIELLYQLRDRNDGGPQRIDQWRFNAGLTYRAADKLEVTGGYLLQLRPRPGGDTYTHVPQLTATYRF
;
A
#
# COMPACT_ATOMS: atom_id res chain seq x y z
N MET A 1 -12.70 47.63 -46.38
CA MET A 1 -13.17 46.62 -45.43
C MET A 1 -11.95 46.04 -44.70
N ARG A 2 -11.74 46.43 -43.46
CA ARG A 2 -10.58 45.98 -42.63
C ARG A 2 -11.11 44.94 -41.63
N SER A 3 -10.62 43.70 -41.76
CA SER A 3 -10.88 42.60 -40.80
C SER A 3 -9.92 42.77 -39.61
N VAL A 4 -10.49 42.90 -38.42
CA VAL A 4 -9.74 42.95 -37.15
C VAL A 4 -9.84 41.56 -36.52
N SER A 5 -8.77 40.78 -36.60
CA SER A 5 -8.62 39.53 -35.88
C SER A 5 -8.34 39.79 -34.39
N ARG A 6 -9.27 39.36 -33.55
CA ARG A 6 -9.09 39.36 -32.10
C ARG A 6 -8.27 38.13 -31.68
N LEU A 7 -7.04 38.38 -31.26
CA LEU A 7 -6.22 37.39 -30.55
C LEU A 7 -6.75 37.25 -29.11
N ALA A 8 -7.33 36.11 -28.83
CA ALA A 8 -7.68 35.71 -27.47
C ALA A 8 -6.40 35.46 -26.67
N ARG A 9 -6.13 36.31 -25.68
CA ARG A 9 -5.04 36.09 -24.71
C ARG A 9 -5.48 34.99 -23.74
N LEU A 10 -4.84 33.85 -23.82
CA LEU A 10 -4.90 32.81 -22.79
C LEU A 10 -4.10 33.30 -21.59
N SER A 11 -4.79 33.61 -20.49
CA SER A 11 -4.15 33.91 -19.20
C SER A 11 -3.56 32.61 -18.65
N PRO A 12 -2.30 32.58 -18.18
CA PRO A 12 -1.77 31.41 -17.51
C PRO A 12 -2.51 31.26 -16.17
N LEU A 13 -3.19 30.13 -15.97
CA LEU A 13 -3.66 29.70 -14.65
C LEU A 13 -2.41 29.58 -13.77
N ALA A 14 -2.28 30.49 -12.82
CA ALA A 14 -1.31 30.38 -11.74
C ALA A 14 -1.71 29.16 -10.90
N ALA A 15 -0.98 28.05 -11.02
CA ALA A 15 -1.04 26.93 -10.12
C ALA A 15 -0.58 27.44 -8.74
N VAL A 16 -1.49 27.69 -7.85
CA VAL A 16 -1.21 27.93 -6.43
C VAL A 16 -0.74 26.57 -5.88
N PRO A 17 0.53 26.43 -5.46
CA PRO A 17 0.93 25.25 -4.72
C PRO A 17 0.19 25.32 -3.38
N LEU A 18 -0.84 24.48 -3.23
CA LEU A 18 -1.45 24.20 -1.94
C LEU A 18 -0.37 23.50 -1.12
N LEU A 19 0.43 24.26 -0.40
CA LEU A 19 1.32 23.77 0.63
C LEU A 19 0.40 23.19 1.72
N LEU A 20 0.09 21.89 1.58
CA LEU A 20 -0.35 21.06 2.68
C LEU A 20 0.80 21.05 3.68
N GLN A 21 0.84 22.06 4.54
CA GLN A 21 1.64 21.98 5.76
C GLN A 21 0.96 20.89 6.60
N PRO A 22 1.59 19.73 6.82
CA PRO A 22 1.08 18.81 7.81
C PRO A 22 1.07 19.58 9.12
N SER A 23 -0.11 19.75 9.71
CA SER A 23 -0.22 20.26 11.08
C SER A 23 0.50 19.23 11.94
N ALA A 24 1.74 19.52 12.32
CA ALA A 24 2.58 18.66 13.18
C ALA A 24 1.95 18.43 14.58
N ALA A 25 0.74 18.94 14.81
CA ALA A 25 0.02 18.83 16.08
C ALA A 25 -0.83 17.56 16.25
N LEU A 26 -0.88 16.65 15.24
CA LEU A 26 -1.71 15.43 15.31
C LEU A 26 -0.96 14.16 14.86
N ALA A 27 0.35 14.21 14.60
CA ALA A 27 1.12 13.04 14.22
C ALA A 27 1.96 12.59 15.40
N ASP A 28 1.64 11.45 16.00
CA ASP A 28 2.45 10.85 17.05
C ASP A 28 3.76 10.28 16.47
N GLU A 29 3.75 9.87 15.19
CA GLU A 29 4.90 9.24 14.52
C GLU A 29 4.96 9.60 13.03
N THR A 30 6.18 9.62 12.48
CA THR A 30 6.42 9.73 11.04
C THR A 30 7.37 8.62 10.59
N GLU A 31 7.00 7.91 9.52
CA GLU A 31 7.84 6.90 8.88
C GLU A 31 8.06 7.28 7.41
N PHE A 32 9.05 6.70 6.74
CA PHE A 32 9.24 6.79 5.30
C PHE A 32 9.48 5.40 4.72
N TRP A 33 8.62 4.97 3.77
CA TRP A 33 8.71 3.63 3.18
C TRP A 33 9.22 3.70 1.75
N VAL A 34 10.19 2.85 1.44
CA VAL A 34 10.73 2.68 0.08
C VAL A 34 10.56 1.22 -0.34
N GLU A 35 9.95 1.00 -1.50
CA GLU A 35 9.73 -0.34 -2.04
C GLU A 35 10.37 -0.47 -3.43
N LEU A 36 11.05 -1.57 -3.66
CA LEU A 36 11.45 -2.06 -4.98
C LEU A 36 10.64 -3.32 -5.29
N ALA A 37 9.96 -3.36 -6.42
CA ALA A 37 9.15 -4.49 -6.80
C ALA A 37 9.44 -4.96 -8.23
N ALA A 38 9.30 -6.26 -8.46
CA ALA A 38 9.23 -6.86 -9.78
C ALA A 38 7.91 -7.63 -9.89
N LYS A 39 7.14 -7.38 -10.96
CA LYS A 39 5.87 -8.08 -11.17
C LYS A 39 5.63 -8.38 -12.63
N GLY A 40 4.92 -9.46 -12.89
CA GLY A 40 4.51 -9.84 -14.23
C GLY A 40 3.63 -11.09 -14.21
N GLU A 41 3.25 -11.54 -15.40
CA GLU A 41 2.53 -12.78 -15.60
C GLU A 41 3.53 -13.90 -15.85
N ILE A 42 3.46 -14.98 -15.06
CA ILE A 42 4.37 -16.16 -15.16
C ILE A 42 3.71 -17.33 -15.90
N ALA A 43 2.38 -17.32 -16.04
CA ALA A 43 1.58 -18.20 -16.87
C ALA A 43 0.24 -17.54 -17.15
N PRO A 44 -0.53 -17.93 -18.21
CA PRO A 44 -1.82 -17.33 -18.52
C PRO A 44 -2.74 -17.23 -17.29
N GLY A 45 -3.13 -16.01 -16.92
CA GLY A 45 -3.94 -15.70 -15.74
C GLY A 45 -3.24 -15.95 -14.40
N THR A 46 -1.91 -16.11 -14.37
CA THR A 46 -1.15 -16.28 -13.14
C THR A 46 -0.08 -15.20 -13.03
N SER A 47 -0.25 -14.29 -12.08
CA SER A 47 0.70 -13.22 -11.81
C SER A 47 1.63 -13.56 -10.64
N PHE A 48 2.82 -12.97 -10.68
CA PHE A 48 3.82 -13.03 -9.62
C PHE A 48 4.28 -11.62 -9.29
N LYS A 49 4.47 -11.33 -8.01
CA LYS A 49 5.16 -10.13 -7.53
C LYS A 49 6.20 -10.54 -6.51
N PHE A 50 7.39 -9.96 -6.64
CA PHE A 50 8.43 -9.96 -5.62
C PHE A 50 8.63 -8.52 -5.14
N GLU A 51 8.92 -8.34 -3.85
CA GLU A 51 9.12 -7.02 -3.27
C GLU A 51 10.21 -7.00 -2.20
N LEU A 52 10.92 -5.88 -2.15
CA LEU A 52 11.85 -5.48 -1.10
C LEU A 52 11.39 -4.13 -0.59
N GLU A 53 11.13 -4.00 0.71
CA GLU A 53 10.69 -2.75 1.31
C GLU A 53 11.56 -2.40 2.51
N GLU A 54 11.96 -1.13 2.60
CA GLU A 54 12.59 -0.54 3.78
C GLU A 54 11.62 0.46 4.40
N ARG A 55 11.39 0.34 5.70
CA ARG A 55 10.60 1.26 6.52
C ARG A 55 11.52 1.99 7.48
N ARG A 56 11.74 3.26 7.20
CA ARG A 56 12.51 4.17 8.06
C ARG A 56 11.58 4.81 9.06
N LYS A 57 11.90 4.66 10.35
CA LYS A 57 11.11 5.14 11.47
C LYS A 57 12.01 5.59 12.61
N ASP A 58 11.46 6.23 13.61
CA ASP A 58 12.19 6.48 14.84
C ASP A 58 12.54 5.14 15.51
N GLY A 59 13.84 4.84 15.63
CA GLY A 59 14.36 3.55 16.09
C GLY A 59 14.89 2.67 14.95
N PRO A 60 15.00 1.35 15.15
CA PRO A 60 15.50 0.43 14.13
C PRO A 60 14.61 0.40 12.90
N ASN A 61 15.22 0.46 11.71
CA ASN A 61 14.50 0.27 10.45
C ASN A 61 13.92 -1.15 10.36
N GLU A 62 12.84 -1.28 9.60
CA GLU A 62 12.26 -2.58 9.27
C GLU A 62 12.55 -2.88 7.79
N TYR A 63 13.05 -4.08 7.52
CA TYR A 63 13.29 -4.59 6.17
C TYR A 63 12.34 -5.73 5.88
N ILE A 64 11.72 -5.70 4.71
CA ILE A 64 10.73 -6.69 4.30
C ILE A 64 11.14 -7.27 2.95
N VAL A 65 11.10 -8.59 2.86
CA VAL A 65 11.21 -9.35 1.62
C VAL A 65 9.90 -10.10 1.43
N GLY A 66 9.25 -9.93 0.28
CA GLY A 66 7.95 -10.54 0.03
C GLY A 66 7.84 -11.13 -1.37
N ALA A 67 7.03 -12.19 -1.48
CA ALA A 67 6.62 -12.77 -2.75
C ALA A 67 5.16 -13.22 -2.70
N VAL A 68 4.44 -13.04 -3.81
CA VAL A 68 3.05 -13.47 -3.95
C VAL A 68 2.78 -14.00 -5.35
N VAL A 69 1.94 -15.02 -5.41
CA VAL A 69 1.35 -15.55 -6.65
C VAL A 69 -0.16 -15.39 -6.54
N ASP A 70 -0.77 -14.82 -7.57
CA ASP A 70 -2.23 -14.72 -7.70
C ASP A 70 -2.68 -15.38 -9.01
N ARG A 71 -3.77 -16.13 -8.94
CA ARG A 71 -4.41 -16.81 -10.05
C ARG A 71 -5.78 -16.20 -10.31
N ASP A 72 -6.03 -15.75 -11.54
CA ASP A 72 -7.35 -15.38 -12.03
C ASP A 72 -8.22 -16.66 -12.12
N VAL A 73 -9.40 -16.60 -11.51
CA VAL A 73 -10.38 -17.70 -11.50
C VAL A 73 -11.66 -17.33 -12.23
N GLY A 74 -11.68 -16.19 -12.94
CA GLY A 74 -12.80 -15.73 -13.74
C GLY A 74 -13.69 -14.71 -13.02
N ASP A 75 -14.57 -14.05 -13.78
CA ASP A 75 -15.55 -13.07 -13.30
C ASP A 75 -14.96 -11.94 -12.41
N GLY A 76 -13.69 -11.59 -12.65
CA GLY A 76 -12.97 -10.59 -11.88
C GLY A 76 -12.41 -11.09 -10.55
N PHE A 77 -12.60 -12.35 -10.19
CA PHE A 77 -12.05 -12.94 -8.99
C PHE A 77 -10.63 -13.50 -9.19
N SER A 78 -9.82 -13.39 -8.16
CA SER A 78 -8.53 -14.05 -8.06
C SER A 78 -8.33 -14.70 -6.71
N ILE A 79 -7.56 -15.76 -6.68
CA ILE A 79 -7.10 -16.42 -5.45
C ILE A 79 -5.58 -16.42 -5.46
N GLY A 80 -4.96 -16.29 -4.30
CA GLY A 80 -3.51 -16.28 -4.24
C GLY A 80 -2.98 -16.51 -2.85
N GLY A 81 -1.67 -16.54 -2.78
CA GLY A 81 -0.94 -16.68 -1.54
C GLY A 81 0.50 -16.20 -1.69
N GLY A 82 1.09 -15.89 -0.58
CA GLY A 82 2.45 -15.40 -0.54
C GLY A 82 3.07 -15.52 0.83
N MET A 83 4.27 -15.00 0.92
CA MET A 83 5.03 -14.95 2.16
C MET A 83 5.79 -13.62 2.22
N GLU A 84 5.84 -13.02 3.40
CA GLU A 84 6.69 -11.90 3.73
C GLU A 84 7.61 -12.31 4.90
N VAL A 85 8.87 -11.86 4.86
CA VAL A 85 9.81 -11.94 5.97
C VAL A 85 10.12 -10.52 6.39
N HIS A 86 9.92 -10.22 7.66
CA HIS A 86 10.14 -8.91 8.27
C HIS A 86 11.29 -9.00 9.25
N ASP A 87 12.33 -8.20 9.06
CA ASP A 87 13.37 -7.95 10.04
C ASP A 87 13.16 -6.56 10.65
N THR A 88 12.87 -6.50 11.93
CA THR A 88 12.58 -5.26 12.65
C THR A 88 13.79 -4.72 13.43
N GLY A 89 14.95 -5.39 13.33
CA GLY A 89 16.14 -5.10 14.14
C GLY A 89 16.05 -5.58 15.60
N GLY A 90 14.90 -6.11 16.02
CA GLY A 90 14.69 -6.67 17.38
C GLY A 90 14.13 -8.09 17.36
N PHE A 91 13.46 -8.46 16.29
CA PHE A 91 12.95 -9.81 16.03
C PHE A 91 12.69 -9.99 14.54
N THR A 92 12.66 -11.25 14.12
CA THR A 92 12.24 -11.63 12.76
C THR A 92 10.81 -12.17 12.78
N GLU A 93 9.99 -11.75 11.80
CA GLU A 93 8.66 -12.27 11.61
C GLU A 93 8.54 -12.91 10.23
N ILE A 94 8.08 -14.16 10.17
CA ILE A 94 7.70 -14.85 8.93
C ILE A 94 6.18 -14.84 8.82
N ARG A 95 5.68 -14.37 7.68
CA ARG A 95 4.26 -14.11 7.46
C ARG A 95 3.76 -14.74 6.16
N PRO A 96 3.46 -16.06 6.15
CA PRO A 96 2.66 -16.65 5.08
C PRO A 96 1.23 -16.09 5.12
N TYR A 97 0.59 -16.03 3.94
CA TYR A 97 -0.77 -15.56 3.81
C TYR A 97 -1.49 -16.14 2.60
N GLN A 98 -2.82 -16.17 2.68
CA GLN A 98 -3.71 -16.46 1.59
C GLN A 98 -4.62 -15.25 1.33
N GLN A 99 -5.00 -15.06 0.07
CA GLN A 99 -5.84 -13.93 -0.31
C GLN A 99 -6.84 -14.27 -1.41
N VAL A 100 -7.96 -13.55 -1.36
CA VAL A 100 -8.96 -13.48 -2.42
C VAL A 100 -9.05 -12.04 -2.88
N GLY A 101 -8.99 -11.83 -4.19
CA GLY A 101 -9.18 -10.54 -4.84
C GLY A 101 -10.48 -10.53 -5.66
N TYR A 102 -11.02 -9.33 -5.85
CA TYR A 102 -12.07 -9.04 -6.81
C TYR A 102 -11.81 -7.70 -7.48
N LYS A 103 -11.98 -7.65 -8.81
CA LYS A 103 -11.78 -6.42 -9.58
C LYS A 103 -12.92 -6.20 -10.56
N ALA A 104 -13.52 -5.00 -10.51
CA ALA A 104 -14.56 -4.54 -11.42
C ALA A 104 -14.32 -3.08 -11.78
N GLY A 105 -13.93 -2.80 -13.03
CA GLY A 105 -13.59 -1.47 -13.49
C GLY A 105 -12.48 -0.83 -12.64
N ILE A 106 -12.80 0.31 -12.02
CA ILE A 106 -11.87 1.05 -11.15
C ILE A 106 -11.78 0.48 -9.73
N LEU A 107 -12.75 -0.37 -9.32
CA LEU A 107 -12.83 -0.96 -7.98
C LEU A 107 -11.98 -2.23 -7.88
N SER A 108 -11.22 -2.35 -6.79
CA SER A 108 -10.55 -3.57 -6.38
C SER A 108 -10.81 -3.85 -4.90
N LEU A 109 -11.15 -5.09 -4.59
CA LEU A 109 -11.30 -5.59 -3.22
C LEU A 109 -10.25 -6.67 -2.96
N ARG A 110 -9.76 -6.75 -1.74
CA ARG A 110 -8.87 -7.84 -1.31
C ARG A 110 -9.15 -8.22 0.13
N THR A 111 -9.38 -9.51 0.36
CA THR A 111 -9.42 -10.14 1.68
C THR A 111 -8.17 -11.01 1.81
N ARG A 112 -7.40 -10.85 2.90
CA ARG A 112 -6.18 -11.60 3.18
C ARG A 112 -6.21 -12.10 4.62
N ILE A 113 -5.80 -13.36 4.82
CA ILE A 113 -5.53 -13.92 6.14
C ILE A 113 -4.03 -14.15 6.23
N GLU A 114 -3.40 -13.63 7.28
CA GLU A 114 -1.97 -13.71 7.55
C GLU A 114 -1.72 -14.51 8.82
N GLU A 115 -0.86 -15.51 8.71
CA GLU A 115 -0.29 -16.26 9.83
C GLU A 115 1.07 -15.63 10.15
N ARG A 116 1.27 -15.22 11.41
CA ARG A 116 2.42 -14.42 11.80
C ARG A 116 3.24 -15.18 12.84
N PHE A 117 4.42 -15.64 12.42
CA PHE A 117 5.38 -16.38 13.24
C PHE A 117 6.54 -15.46 13.61
N TYR A 118 6.88 -15.43 14.89
CA TYR A 118 7.92 -14.57 15.44
C TYR A 118 9.03 -15.42 16.04
N ASP A 119 10.29 -15.06 15.82
CA ASP A 119 11.44 -15.75 16.42
C ASP A 119 11.52 -15.58 17.95
N ASN A 120 10.82 -14.59 18.49
CA ASN A 120 10.75 -14.28 19.93
C ASN A 120 9.41 -14.65 20.57
N SER A 121 8.61 -15.53 19.96
CA SER A 121 7.32 -16.01 20.49
C SER A 121 6.98 -17.38 19.93
N ASP A 122 6.63 -18.31 20.82
CA ASP A 122 6.17 -19.67 20.43
C ASP A 122 4.74 -19.68 19.88
N ARG A 123 4.03 -18.55 19.98
CA ARG A 123 2.64 -18.45 19.58
C ARG A 123 2.50 -17.71 18.25
N MET A 124 1.88 -18.36 17.27
CA MET A 124 1.49 -17.75 16.00
C MET A 124 0.33 -16.77 16.22
N ALA A 125 0.45 -15.55 15.72
CA ALA A 125 -0.65 -14.60 15.63
C ALA A 125 -1.40 -14.78 14.30
N LEU A 126 -2.68 -14.41 14.29
CA LEU A 126 -3.54 -14.48 13.09
C LEU A 126 -4.18 -13.12 12.84
N ARG A 127 -4.07 -12.61 11.60
CA ARG A 127 -4.61 -11.31 11.21
C ARG A 127 -5.44 -11.40 9.93
N LEU A 128 -6.62 -10.80 9.97
CA LEU A 128 -7.44 -10.55 8.79
C LEU A 128 -7.15 -9.15 8.26
N ARG A 129 -7.01 -9.03 6.93
CA ARG A 129 -6.93 -7.73 6.25
C ARG A 129 -8.01 -7.63 5.20
N GLN A 130 -8.72 -6.51 5.20
CA GLN A 130 -9.72 -6.18 4.21
C GLN A 130 -9.38 -4.85 3.56
N ARG A 131 -9.15 -4.83 2.24
CA ARG A 131 -8.82 -3.63 1.48
C ARG A 131 -9.87 -3.35 0.41
N VAL A 132 -10.25 -2.09 0.33
CA VAL A 132 -11.02 -1.50 -0.77
C VAL A 132 -10.13 -0.47 -1.45
N GLN A 133 -10.00 -0.53 -2.77
CA GLN A 133 -9.17 0.38 -3.55
C GLN A 133 -9.94 0.84 -4.79
N LEU A 134 -9.82 2.12 -5.08
CA LEU A 134 -10.20 2.71 -6.36
C LEU A 134 -8.93 3.13 -7.10
N SER A 135 -8.86 2.84 -8.41
CA SER A 135 -7.71 3.29 -9.22
C SER A 135 -8.14 3.52 -10.66
N ASP A 136 -7.65 4.62 -11.25
CA ASP A 136 -7.94 4.97 -12.63
C ASP A 136 -6.76 5.68 -13.29
N ASP A 137 -6.69 5.61 -14.62
CA ASP A 137 -5.74 6.36 -15.42
C ASP A 137 -6.27 7.80 -15.60
N ILE A 138 -5.61 8.78 -14.99
CA ILE A 138 -6.02 10.19 -15.00
C ILE A 138 -5.35 11.00 -16.11
N ALA A 139 -4.27 10.47 -16.69
CA ALA A 139 -3.58 11.02 -17.86
C ALA A 139 -2.74 9.92 -18.54
N PRO A 140 -2.25 10.14 -19.78
CA PRO A 140 -1.31 9.23 -20.43
C PRO A 140 -0.11 8.97 -19.50
N LYS A 141 0.16 7.70 -19.18
CA LYS A 141 1.23 7.26 -18.28
C LYS A 141 1.05 7.62 -16.79
N LEU A 142 -0.07 8.20 -16.38
CA LEU A 142 -0.32 8.60 -15.00
C LEU A 142 -1.60 7.96 -14.46
N LYS A 143 -1.46 7.16 -13.41
CA LYS A 143 -2.56 6.52 -12.68
C LYS A 143 -2.67 7.09 -11.28
N ALA A 144 -3.90 7.37 -10.83
CA ALA A 144 -4.20 7.68 -9.45
C ALA A 144 -4.81 6.46 -8.76
N ALA A 145 -4.53 6.28 -7.48
CA ALA A 145 -5.14 5.26 -6.65
C ALA A 145 -5.38 5.79 -5.24
N GLY A 146 -6.50 5.34 -4.65
CA GLY A 146 -6.80 5.55 -3.23
C GLY A 146 -7.33 4.26 -2.63
N SER A 147 -6.99 3.96 -1.38
CA SER A 147 -7.49 2.76 -0.70
C SER A 147 -7.69 2.97 0.79
N ILE A 148 -8.61 2.17 1.34
CA ILE A 148 -8.81 1.98 2.77
C ILE A 148 -8.59 0.51 3.07
N GLU A 149 -7.82 0.22 4.11
CA GLU A 149 -7.57 -1.14 4.56
C GLU A 149 -7.75 -1.25 6.07
N LEU A 150 -8.53 -2.24 6.47
CA LEU A 150 -8.71 -2.67 7.85
C LEU A 150 -7.77 -3.85 8.14
N LEU A 151 -7.03 -3.77 9.22
CA LEU A 151 -6.26 -4.87 9.81
C LEU A 151 -6.92 -5.27 11.12
N TYR A 152 -7.40 -6.52 11.21
CA TYR A 152 -8.09 -7.04 12.38
C TYR A 152 -7.31 -8.21 12.96
N GLN A 153 -6.88 -8.09 14.22
CA GLN A 153 -6.18 -9.13 14.95
C GLN A 153 -7.18 -10.19 15.42
N LEU A 154 -7.16 -11.37 14.80
CA LEU A 154 -7.99 -12.53 15.16
C LEU A 154 -7.39 -13.29 16.36
N ARG A 155 -6.07 -13.42 16.41
CA ARG A 155 -5.32 -14.05 17.50
C ARG A 155 -4.02 -13.28 17.75
N ASP A 156 -3.79 -12.89 18.99
CA ASP A 156 -2.56 -12.22 19.40
C ASP A 156 -1.43 -13.25 19.62
N ARG A 157 -0.17 -12.81 19.45
CA ARG A 157 1.01 -13.61 19.81
C ARG A 157 1.14 -13.80 21.32
N ASN A 158 0.59 -12.89 22.13
CA ASN A 158 0.54 -13.01 23.56
C ASN A 158 -0.68 -13.82 23.98
N ASP A 159 -0.55 -14.66 25.00
CA ASP A 159 -1.67 -15.43 25.51
C ASP A 159 -2.71 -14.51 26.18
N GLY A 160 -3.99 -14.75 25.87
CA GLY A 160 -5.08 -13.91 26.38
C GLY A 160 -5.21 -12.54 25.73
N GLY A 161 -4.39 -12.20 24.74
CA GLY A 161 -4.52 -10.96 23.99
C GLY A 161 -5.87 -10.88 23.26
N PRO A 162 -6.59 -9.74 23.33
CA PRO A 162 -7.93 -9.63 22.78
C PRO A 162 -7.93 -9.60 21.25
N GLN A 163 -9.04 -10.06 20.68
CA GLN A 163 -9.37 -9.74 19.27
C GLN A 163 -9.67 -8.24 19.19
N ARG A 164 -9.09 -7.56 18.19
CA ARG A 164 -9.25 -6.11 18.05
C ARG A 164 -8.95 -5.62 16.65
N ILE A 165 -9.44 -4.44 16.34
CA ILE A 165 -8.91 -3.65 15.22
C ILE A 165 -7.47 -3.30 15.60
N ASP A 166 -6.52 -3.82 14.80
CA ASP A 166 -5.10 -3.52 14.96
C ASP A 166 -4.77 -2.16 14.34
N GLN A 167 -5.31 -1.91 13.13
CA GLN A 167 -4.98 -0.72 12.37
C GLN A 167 -5.99 -0.44 11.27
N TRP A 168 -6.27 0.84 11.01
CA TRP A 168 -6.79 1.36 9.76
C TRP A 168 -5.67 1.98 8.94
N ARG A 169 -5.72 1.80 7.62
CA ARG A 169 -4.78 2.38 6.66
C ARG A 169 -5.56 3.13 5.59
N PHE A 170 -5.21 4.39 5.39
CA PHE A 170 -5.74 5.24 4.34
C PHE A 170 -4.58 5.60 3.43
N ASN A 171 -4.62 5.15 2.18
CA ASN A 171 -3.54 5.36 1.23
C ASN A 171 -4.04 6.13 0.01
N ALA A 172 -3.21 7.05 -0.50
CA ALA A 172 -3.39 7.72 -1.78
C ALA A 172 -2.04 7.80 -2.50
N GLY A 173 -2.04 7.63 -3.82
CA GLY A 173 -0.81 7.65 -4.58
C GLY A 173 -1.01 7.90 -6.06
N LEU A 174 0.08 8.32 -6.70
CA LEU A 174 0.19 8.54 -8.14
C LEU A 174 1.29 7.65 -8.70
N THR A 175 0.97 6.87 -9.72
CA THR A 175 1.91 6.01 -10.42
C THR A 175 2.20 6.60 -11.79
N TYR A 176 3.47 6.87 -12.07
CA TYR A 176 3.95 7.32 -13.37
C TYR A 176 4.70 6.20 -14.09
N ARG A 177 4.31 5.93 -15.35
CA ARG A 177 5.03 4.98 -16.21
C ARG A 177 6.25 5.68 -16.82
N ALA A 178 7.39 5.56 -16.14
CA ALA A 178 8.64 6.20 -16.52
C ALA A 178 9.26 5.58 -17.79
N ALA A 179 9.10 4.27 -17.98
CA ALA A 179 9.48 3.53 -19.18
C ALA A 179 8.48 2.37 -19.43
N ASP A 180 8.62 1.65 -20.55
CA ASP A 180 7.69 0.56 -20.90
C ASP A 180 7.55 -0.50 -19.80
N LYS A 181 8.65 -0.77 -19.09
CA LYS A 181 8.71 -1.76 -18.02
C LYS A 181 8.99 -1.16 -16.64
N LEU A 182 8.99 0.16 -16.48
CA LEU A 182 9.30 0.82 -15.22
C LEU A 182 8.19 1.77 -14.80
N GLU A 183 7.62 1.52 -13.63
CA GLU A 183 6.66 2.39 -12.98
C GLU A 183 7.26 2.95 -11.69
N VAL A 184 7.02 4.23 -11.42
CA VAL A 184 7.38 4.90 -10.16
C VAL A 184 6.12 5.42 -9.52
N THR A 185 5.91 5.09 -8.25
CA THR A 185 4.75 5.53 -7.47
C THR A 185 5.21 6.38 -6.30
N GLY A 186 4.70 7.61 -6.24
CA GLY A 186 4.74 8.43 -5.03
C GLY A 186 3.41 8.30 -4.30
N GLY A 187 3.44 8.07 -3.01
CA GLY A 187 2.24 7.85 -2.22
C GLY A 187 2.32 8.43 -0.81
N TYR A 188 1.18 8.44 -0.17
CA TYR A 188 1.03 8.83 1.22
C TYR A 188 0.06 7.89 1.91
N LEU A 189 0.49 7.33 3.03
CA LEU A 189 -0.28 6.45 3.88
C LEU A 189 -0.46 7.09 5.26
N LEU A 190 -1.71 7.18 5.71
CA LEU A 190 -2.05 7.47 7.10
C LEU A 190 -2.43 6.15 7.77
N GLN A 191 -1.74 5.81 8.85
CA GLN A 191 -2.08 4.68 9.70
C GLN A 191 -2.75 5.20 10.98
N LEU A 192 -3.90 4.64 11.33
CA LEU A 192 -4.61 4.88 12.58
C LEU A 192 -4.62 3.58 13.38
N ARG A 193 -4.03 3.59 14.56
CA ARG A 193 -4.05 2.46 15.51
C ARG A 193 -4.91 2.82 16.72
N PRO A 194 -6.13 2.24 16.82
CA PRO A 194 -6.97 2.43 18.01
C PRO A 194 -6.29 1.89 19.27
N ARG A 195 -6.27 2.68 20.33
CA ARG A 195 -5.71 2.30 21.64
C ARG A 195 -6.63 2.74 22.78
N PRO A 196 -6.69 2.00 23.91
CA PRO A 196 -7.53 2.38 25.05
C PRO A 196 -7.23 3.76 25.65
N GLY A 197 -5.99 4.25 25.50
CA GLY A 197 -5.55 5.55 26.03
C GLY A 197 -5.57 6.70 25.03
N GLY A 198 -6.02 6.46 23.81
CA GLY A 198 -6.01 7.42 22.69
C GLY A 198 -5.43 6.80 21.44
N ASP A 199 -5.96 7.19 20.29
CA ASP A 199 -5.55 6.66 19.00
C ASP A 199 -4.17 7.20 18.62
N THR A 200 -3.34 6.36 17.98
CA THR A 200 -2.03 6.74 17.45
C THR A 200 -2.14 6.92 15.94
N TYR A 201 -1.59 8.02 15.44
CA TYR A 201 -1.52 8.33 14.01
C TYR A 201 -0.07 8.27 13.53
N THR A 202 0.18 7.54 12.44
CA THR A 202 1.48 7.48 11.78
C THR A 202 1.35 7.98 10.35
N HIS A 203 2.16 8.96 10.00
CA HIS A 203 2.22 9.55 8.66
C HIS A 203 3.37 8.91 7.88
N VAL A 204 3.07 8.37 6.70
CA VAL A 204 4.03 7.59 5.92
C VAL A 204 4.06 8.05 4.47
N PRO A 205 4.93 9.00 4.09
CA PRO A 205 5.32 9.17 2.70
C PRO A 205 5.90 7.87 2.15
N GLN A 206 5.56 7.56 0.88
CA GLN A 206 5.94 6.31 0.23
C GLN A 206 6.55 6.56 -1.14
N LEU A 207 7.58 5.77 -1.48
CA LEU A 207 8.16 5.71 -2.81
C LEU A 207 8.31 4.26 -3.24
N THR A 208 7.72 3.90 -4.39
CA THR A 208 7.83 2.55 -4.96
C THR A 208 8.38 2.62 -6.37
N ALA A 209 9.36 1.80 -6.69
CA ALA A 209 9.79 1.52 -8.06
C ALA A 209 9.40 0.09 -8.43
N THR A 210 8.66 -0.07 -9.54
CA THR A 210 8.16 -1.38 -9.98
C THR A 210 8.67 -1.70 -11.38
N TYR A 211 9.41 -2.80 -11.53
CA TYR A 211 9.74 -3.38 -12.83
C TYR A 211 8.65 -4.36 -13.27
N ARG A 212 8.21 -4.24 -14.53
CA ARG A 212 7.27 -5.16 -15.18
C ARG A 212 8.03 -6.05 -16.17
N PHE A 213 8.02 -7.35 -15.99
CA PHE A 213 8.66 -8.31 -16.91
C PHE A 213 7.65 -8.98 -17.86
#